data_9e887ce8b393a51fc7878078a9bd9cff
#
_entry.id   9e887ce8b393a51fc7878078a9bd9cff
#
_cell.length_a   1.000
_cell.length_b   1.000
_cell.length_c   1.000
_cell.angle_alpha   90.00
_cell.angle_beta   90.00
_cell.angle_gamma   90.00
#
_symmetry.space_group_name_H-M   'P 1'
#
loop_
_entity.id
_entity.type
_entity.pdbx_description
1 polymer ?
#
loop_
_entity_poly.entity_id
_entity_poly.type
_entity_poly.pdbx_seq_one_letter_code
_entity_poly.pdbx_strand_id
1 'polypeptide(L)'
;MAELTSQKIPVTVLTGYLGAGKTTLLNRILSENHGKKYAVIVNEFGEIGIDNDLIIGADEEVFEMNNGCVCCTVRGDLVRILEGLMKRKGKFDAIIVETTGLADPAPVAQTFFVDEDVQKNARLDAVVTVADAKWLSDRLKDAPEAKNQIAFADVIVLNKTDLVSKPELAEVEARIRAINPYAKLHRTERCQVALSDVLERGAFDLDRILEIEPEFLHAGDDHDHHDHDHHHDHHHDHGHGHGGLKHYHDEDMQSLSLRSDRPLDATKFMPWLQNLVASEGQKILRSKGILAFSDDDDRYVFQGVHMMLEGDHQRAWKDGEARESRLVFIGRELPEQMIRDGFERCITT
;
A
#
# COMPACT_ATOMS: atom_id res chain seq x y z
N MET A 1 -13.33 -20.56 -30.04
CA MET A 1 -14.06 -19.41 -29.49
C MET A 1 -13.15 -18.91 -28.38
N ALA A 2 -12.50 -17.75 -28.55
CA ALA A 2 -11.71 -17.15 -27.49
C ALA A 2 -12.69 -16.75 -26.38
N GLU A 3 -12.55 -17.32 -25.20
CA GLU A 3 -13.19 -16.82 -23.99
C GLU A 3 -12.73 -15.38 -23.82
N LEU A 4 -13.66 -14.46 -23.96
CA LEU A 4 -13.52 -13.09 -23.51
C LEU A 4 -13.33 -13.19 -21.98
N THR A 5 -12.10 -13.23 -21.52
CA THR A 5 -11.78 -13.03 -20.11
C THR A 5 -12.38 -11.69 -19.71
N SER A 6 -13.50 -11.74 -19.02
CA SER A 6 -14.17 -10.55 -18.50
C SER A 6 -13.18 -9.80 -17.62
N GLN A 7 -12.69 -8.68 -18.12
CA GLN A 7 -11.72 -7.86 -17.39
C GLN A 7 -12.35 -7.43 -16.07
N LYS A 8 -11.70 -7.77 -14.95
CA LYS A 8 -12.15 -7.40 -13.61
C LYS A 8 -12.12 -5.87 -13.47
N ILE A 9 -13.14 -5.32 -12.83
CA ILE A 9 -13.25 -3.88 -12.60
C ILE A 9 -12.21 -3.45 -11.56
N PRO A 10 -11.32 -2.50 -11.86
CA PRO A 10 -10.35 -2.01 -10.90
C PRO A 10 -11.03 -1.18 -9.81
N VAL A 11 -10.57 -1.36 -8.57
CA VAL A 11 -11.07 -0.63 -7.39
C VAL A 11 -9.91 0.05 -6.70
N THR A 12 -9.96 1.38 -6.61
CA THR A 12 -8.99 2.18 -5.87
C THR A 12 -9.56 2.48 -4.47
N VAL A 13 -8.81 2.14 -3.43
CA VAL A 13 -9.14 2.53 -2.05
C VAL A 13 -8.48 3.87 -1.77
N LEU A 14 -9.29 4.90 -1.53
CA LEU A 14 -8.85 6.23 -1.14
C LEU A 14 -8.95 6.38 0.37
N THR A 15 -7.83 6.56 1.03
CA THR A 15 -7.72 6.72 2.48
C THR A 15 -6.88 7.94 2.86
N GLY A 16 -6.73 8.21 4.14
CA GLY A 16 -5.94 9.31 4.69
C GLY A 16 -6.65 9.95 5.87
N TYR A 17 -5.88 10.54 6.78
CA TYR A 17 -6.39 11.09 8.04
C TYR A 17 -7.40 12.25 7.81
N LEU A 18 -8.16 12.58 8.85
CA LEU A 18 -9.15 13.68 8.80
C LEU A 18 -8.49 14.99 8.34
N GLY A 19 -9.16 15.67 7.39
CA GLY A 19 -8.70 16.96 6.88
C GLY A 19 -7.49 16.92 5.93
N ALA A 20 -6.95 15.74 5.58
CA ALA A 20 -5.79 15.63 4.69
C ALA A 20 -6.07 16.08 3.25
N GLY A 21 -7.33 16.00 2.80
CA GLY A 21 -7.75 16.43 1.47
C GLY A 21 -8.34 15.31 0.60
N LYS A 22 -8.82 14.19 1.18
CA LYS A 22 -9.46 13.10 0.44
C LYS A 22 -10.58 13.58 -0.47
N THR A 23 -11.55 14.30 0.10
CA THR A 23 -12.68 14.90 -0.65
C THR A 23 -12.20 15.86 -1.75
N THR A 24 -11.09 16.59 -1.53
CA THR A 24 -10.48 17.43 -2.57
C THR A 24 -9.98 16.61 -3.74
N LEU A 25 -9.27 15.50 -3.47
CA LEU A 25 -8.79 14.59 -4.51
C LEU A 25 -9.97 13.92 -5.23
N LEU A 26 -10.95 13.45 -4.46
CA LEU A 26 -12.16 12.83 -5.02
C LEU A 26 -12.91 13.78 -5.95
N ASN A 27 -13.13 15.02 -5.53
CA ASN A 27 -13.79 16.04 -6.37
C ASN A 27 -13.01 16.33 -7.66
N ARG A 28 -11.68 16.33 -7.62
CA ARG A 28 -10.86 16.44 -8.84
C ARG A 28 -11.06 15.24 -9.76
N ILE A 29 -11.07 14.02 -9.21
CA ILE A 29 -11.30 12.80 -10.00
C ILE A 29 -12.67 12.89 -10.68
N LEU A 30 -13.70 13.33 -9.96
CA LEU A 30 -15.07 13.42 -10.50
C LEU A 30 -15.30 14.58 -11.46
N SER A 31 -14.51 15.64 -11.38
CA SER A 31 -14.70 16.85 -12.20
C SER A 31 -13.76 16.96 -13.40
N GLU A 32 -12.59 16.35 -13.35
CA GLU A 32 -11.62 16.41 -14.45
C GLU A 32 -11.99 15.41 -15.56
N ASN A 33 -11.82 15.83 -16.81
CA ASN A 33 -12.10 14.97 -17.96
C ASN A 33 -10.95 13.99 -18.20
N HIS A 34 -11.07 12.80 -17.68
CA HIS A 34 -10.13 11.69 -17.89
C HIS A 34 -10.69 10.58 -18.80
N GLY A 35 -11.89 10.77 -19.34
CA GLY A 35 -12.51 9.85 -20.32
C GLY A 35 -13.06 8.56 -19.72
N LYS A 36 -13.18 8.45 -18.39
CA LYS A 36 -13.68 7.26 -17.68
C LYS A 36 -14.80 7.63 -16.72
N LYS A 37 -15.64 6.64 -16.43
CA LYS A 37 -16.74 6.74 -15.47
C LYS A 37 -16.40 5.96 -14.22
N TYR A 38 -16.47 6.61 -13.07
CA TYR A 38 -16.23 6.00 -11.77
C TYR A 38 -17.54 5.82 -11.00
N ALA A 39 -17.70 4.65 -10.38
CA ALA A 39 -18.64 4.50 -9.27
C ALA A 39 -17.89 4.81 -7.98
N VAL A 40 -18.49 5.62 -7.11
CA VAL A 40 -17.88 6.04 -5.85
C VAL A 40 -18.65 5.47 -4.69
N ILE A 41 -17.96 4.79 -3.79
CA ILE A 41 -18.49 4.28 -2.52
C ILE A 41 -17.86 5.12 -1.42
N VAL A 42 -18.67 5.90 -0.71
CA VAL A 42 -18.23 6.71 0.42
C VAL A 42 -18.64 6.01 1.71
N ASN A 43 -17.66 5.81 2.60
CA ASN A 43 -17.88 5.26 3.93
C ASN A 43 -17.73 6.38 4.96
N GLU A 44 -18.84 6.92 5.44
CA GLU A 44 -18.83 7.99 6.41
C GLU A 44 -19.21 7.52 7.83
N PHE A 45 -18.47 8.03 8.83
CA PHE A 45 -18.76 7.87 10.24
C PHE A 45 -19.60 9.07 10.72
N GLY A 46 -20.93 8.92 10.79
CA GLY A 46 -21.79 9.96 11.38
C GLY A 46 -23.24 9.94 10.89
N GLU A 47 -24.16 10.40 11.74
CA GLU A 47 -25.60 10.45 11.50
C GLU A 47 -26.05 11.51 10.46
N ILE A 48 -25.14 12.28 9.88
CA ILE A 48 -25.46 13.36 8.92
C ILE A 48 -24.40 13.36 7.83
N GLY A 49 -24.77 12.96 6.62
CA GLY A 49 -23.94 13.00 5.41
C GLY A 49 -23.60 14.42 4.99
N ILE A 50 -22.62 15.04 5.67
CA ILE A 50 -22.16 16.41 5.37
C ILE A 50 -21.28 16.42 4.12
N ASP A 51 -20.62 15.30 3.79
CA ASP A 51 -19.70 15.24 2.66
C ASP A 51 -20.38 15.06 1.30
N ASN A 52 -21.62 14.56 1.25
CA ASN A 52 -22.37 14.49 0.00
C ASN A 52 -22.63 15.84 -0.65
N ASP A 53 -22.84 16.88 0.15
CA ASP A 53 -23.03 18.26 -0.35
C ASP A 53 -21.70 18.86 -0.87
N LEU A 54 -20.57 18.23 -0.55
CA LEU A 54 -19.23 18.66 -1.00
C LEU A 54 -18.79 17.96 -2.30
N ILE A 55 -19.48 16.89 -2.71
CA ILE A 55 -19.21 16.19 -3.98
C ILE A 55 -20.00 16.88 -5.08
N ILE A 56 -19.30 17.66 -5.91
CA ILE A 56 -19.91 18.52 -6.94
C ILE A 56 -20.12 17.71 -8.22
N GLY A 57 -21.40 17.45 -8.55
CA GLY A 57 -21.95 17.38 -9.90
C GLY A 57 -21.23 16.51 -10.93
N ALA A 58 -21.31 15.19 -10.78
CA ALA A 58 -20.98 14.27 -11.85
C ALA A 58 -22.24 13.48 -12.25
N ASP A 59 -22.35 13.12 -13.53
CA ASP A 59 -23.28 12.06 -14.00
C ASP A 59 -22.91 10.66 -13.43
N GLU A 60 -22.19 10.63 -12.31
CA GLU A 60 -21.63 9.46 -11.65
C GLU A 60 -22.48 9.04 -10.46
N GLU A 61 -22.65 7.73 -10.30
CA GLU A 61 -23.47 7.19 -9.21
C GLU A 61 -22.64 7.15 -7.92
N VAL A 62 -23.03 7.95 -6.92
CA VAL A 62 -22.44 7.93 -5.56
C VAL A 62 -23.26 7.02 -4.67
N PHE A 63 -22.60 6.10 -3.99
CA PHE A 63 -23.23 5.14 -3.08
C PHE A 63 -22.72 5.37 -1.66
N GLU A 64 -23.64 5.58 -0.73
CA GLU A 64 -23.32 5.70 0.69
C GLU A 64 -23.40 4.37 1.39
N MET A 65 -22.42 4.07 2.25
CA MET A 65 -22.54 2.99 3.20
C MET A 65 -23.14 3.54 4.50
N ASN A 66 -24.35 3.10 4.81
CA ASN A 66 -25.00 3.45 6.06
C ASN A 66 -24.56 2.47 7.15
N ASN A 67 -23.86 2.98 8.16
CA ASN A 67 -23.89 2.60 9.57
C ASN A 67 -22.53 2.53 10.27
N GLY A 68 -22.48 3.30 11.35
CA GLY A 68 -21.50 3.13 12.40
C GLY A 68 -21.67 1.79 13.10
N CYS A 69 -20.75 0.91 12.88
CA CYS A 69 -20.12 0.02 13.83
C CYS A 69 -19.03 -0.82 13.14
N VAL A 70 -17.86 -0.57 13.57
CA VAL A 70 -16.59 -1.23 13.46
C VAL A 70 -16.59 -2.68 12.91
N CYS A 71 -15.74 -2.90 11.90
CA CYS A 71 -15.18 -4.15 11.36
C CYS A 71 -16.11 -5.10 10.58
N CYS A 72 -17.13 -5.68 11.16
CA CYS A 72 -17.90 -6.74 10.48
C CYS A 72 -19.03 -6.21 9.59
N THR A 73 -19.62 -5.07 9.97
CA THR A 73 -20.75 -4.47 9.23
C THR A 73 -20.25 -3.77 7.96
N VAL A 74 -19.13 -3.05 8.04
CA VAL A 74 -18.51 -2.33 6.91
C VAL A 74 -18.18 -3.30 5.75
N ARG A 75 -17.63 -4.47 6.07
CA ARG A 75 -17.31 -5.48 5.05
C ARG A 75 -18.57 -6.05 4.38
N GLY A 76 -19.59 -6.38 5.16
CA GLY A 76 -20.84 -6.92 4.63
C GLY A 76 -21.59 -5.91 3.76
N ASP A 77 -21.58 -4.65 4.14
CA ASP A 77 -22.21 -3.57 3.37
C ASP A 77 -21.42 -3.28 2.08
N LEU A 78 -20.09 -3.25 2.16
CA LEU A 78 -19.21 -3.09 0.98
C LEU A 78 -19.46 -4.21 -0.03
N VAL A 79 -19.48 -5.48 0.40
CA VAL A 79 -19.76 -6.63 -0.47
C VAL A 79 -21.12 -6.45 -1.16
N ARG A 80 -22.17 -6.11 -0.41
CA ARG A 80 -23.53 -5.91 -0.94
C ARG A 80 -23.60 -4.78 -1.97
N ILE A 81 -22.90 -3.66 -1.74
CA ILE A 81 -22.84 -2.56 -2.69
C ILE A 81 -22.06 -2.98 -3.93
N LEU A 82 -20.91 -3.65 -3.77
CA LEU A 82 -20.14 -4.17 -4.89
C LEU A 82 -20.95 -5.14 -5.73
N GLU A 83 -21.67 -6.10 -5.12
CA GLU A 83 -22.58 -6.99 -5.85
C GLU A 83 -23.68 -6.23 -6.61
N GLY A 84 -24.24 -5.18 -5.99
CA GLY A 84 -25.22 -4.30 -6.63
C GLY A 84 -24.64 -3.58 -7.84
N LEU A 85 -23.42 -3.08 -7.73
CA LEU A 85 -22.68 -2.44 -8.82
C LEU A 85 -22.33 -3.43 -9.93
N MET A 86 -21.91 -4.66 -9.59
CA MET A 86 -21.59 -5.70 -10.59
C MET A 86 -22.79 -6.05 -11.47
N LYS A 87 -24.02 -5.96 -10.95
CA LYS A 87 -25.24 -6.13 -11.76
C LYS A 87 -25.45 -5.02 -12.80
N ARG A 88 -24.75 -3.90 -12.64
CA ARG A 88 -24.78 -2.73 -13.54
C ARG A 88 -23.53 -2.62 -14.40
N LYS A 89 -22.84 -3.73 -14.62
CA LYS A 89 -21.61 -3.82 -15.40
C LYS A 89 -21.76 -3.12 -16.76
N GLY A 90 -20.78 -2.30 -17.13
CA GLY A 90 -20.77 -1.50 -18.37
C GLY A 90 -21.29 -0.06 -18.21
N LYS A 91 -21.75 0.35 -17.01
CA LYS A 91 -22.10 1.74 -16.74
C LYS A 91 -20.90 2.56 -16.21
N PHE A 92 -19.90 1.91 -15.67
CA PHE A 92 -18.68 2.52 -15.13
C PHE A 92 -17.45 1.66 -15.47
N ASP A 93 -16.29 2.28 -15.50
CA ASP A 93 -15.01 1.68 -15.87
C ASP A 93 -14.19 1.25 -14.64
N ALA A 94 -14.37 1.94 -13.51
CA ALA A 94 -13.67 1.69 -12.27
C ALA A 94 -14.50 2.09 -11.04
N ILE A 95 -14.06 1.68 -9.86
CA ILE A 95 -14.69 2.00 -8.58
C ILE A 95 -13.68 2.70 -7.69
N ILE A 96 -14.13 3.71 -6.94
CA ILE A 96 -13.38 4.33 -5.85
C ILE A 96 -14.12 4.02 -4.55
N VAL A 97 -13.39 3.51 -3.56
CA VAL A 97 -13.89 3.32 -2.19
C VAL A 97 -13.18 4.33 -1.30
N GLU A 98 -13.87 5.38 -0.89
CA GLU A 98 -13.35 6.32 0.09
C GLU A 98 -13.60 5.81 1.50
N THR A 99 -12.55 5.74 2.33
CA THR A 99 -12.67 5.40 3.74
C THR A 99 -12.70 6.66 4.60
N THR A 100 -13.32 6.56 5.78
CA THR A 100 -13.27 7.65 6.76
C THR A 100 -11.84 7.94 7.19
N GLY A 101 -11.59 9.17 7.66
CA GLY A 101 -10.26 9.59 8.09
C GLY A 101 -9.69 8.84 9.29
N LEU A 102 -10.53 8.12 10.04
CA LEU A 102 -10.14 7.30 11.19
C LEU A 102 -10.18 5.80 10.88
N ALA A 103 -10.48 5.41 9.63
CA ALA A 103 -10.57 4.01 9.28
C ALA A 103 -9.20 3.40 8.97
N ASP A 104 -9.03 2.15 9.40
CA ASP A 104 -8.00 1.27 8.92
C ASP A 104 -8.39 0.79 7.51
N PRO A 105 -7.56 0.96 6.47
CA PRO A 105 -7.87 0.51 5.11
C PRO A 105 -7.85 -1.03 4.97
N ALA A 106 -7.25 -1.76 5.90
CA ALA A 106 -7.07 -3.20 5.81
C ALA A 106 -8.37 -3.99 5.61
N PRO A 107 -9.47 -3.77 6.35
CA PRO A 107 -10.71 -4.51 6.16
C PRO A 107 -11.32 -4.32 4.76
N VAL A 108 -11.18 -3.12 4.20
CA VAL A 108 -11.62 -2.82 2.84
C VAL A 108 -10.76 -3.57 1.82
N ALA A 109 -9.43 -3.48 1.94
CA ALA A 109 -8.51 -4.19 1.06
C ALA A 109 -8.71 -5.71 1.14
N GLN A 110 -8.87 -6.28 2.33
CA GLN A 110 -9.10 -7.72 2.54
C GLN A 110 -10.36 -8.26 1.85
N THR A 111 -11.38 -7.44 1.64
CA THR A 111 -12.62 -7.85 0.96
C THR A 111 -12.33 -8.39 -0.44
N PHE A 112 -11.34 -7.81 -1.12
CA PHE A 112 -10.94 -8.23 -2.47
C PHE A 112 -10.16 -9.54 -2.52
N PHE A 113 -9.66 -10.03 -1.38
CA PHE A 113 -8.93 -11.29 -1.27
C PHE A 113 -9.78 -12.45 -0.74
N VAL A 114 -10.92 -12.18 -0.12
CA VAL A 114 -11.68 -13.21 0.62
C VAL A 114 -13.01 -13.52 -0.02
N ASP A 115 -13.66 -12.53 -0.60
CA ASP A 115 -14.98 -12.70 -1.16
C ASP A 115 -14.92 -13.19 -2.60
N GLU A 116 -15.38 -14.42 -2.85
CA GLU A 116 -15.30 -15.05 -4.16
C GLU A 116 -16.07 -14.32 -5.25
N ASP A 117 -17.21 -13.71 -4.93
CA ASP A 117 -18.02 -13.00 -5.92
C ASP A 117 -17.43 -11.64 -6.25
N VAL A 118 -16.81 -10.98 -5.27
CA VAL A 118 -16.01 -9.78 -5.50
C VAL A 118 -14.80 -10.12 -6.35
N GLN A 119 -14.04 -11.16 -6.02
CA GLN A 119 -12.84 -11.57 -6.77
C GLN A 119 -13.11 -11.91 -8.24
N LYS A 120 -14.29 -12.48 -8.55
CA LYS A 120 -14.65 -12.79 -9.94
C LYS A 120 -14.85 -11.56 -10.81
N ASN A 121 -15.28 -10.45 -10.22
CA ASN A 121 -15.77 -9.29 -10.97
C ASN A 121 -14.93 -8.02 -10.76
N ALA A 122 -14.27 -7.89 -9.62
CA ALA A 122 -13.47 -6.74 -9.26
C ALA A 122 -12.07 -7.16 -8.82
N ARG A 123 -11.14 -6.20 -8.85
CA ARG A 123 -9.79 -6.39 -8.29
C ARG A 123 -9.36 -5.12 -7.58
N LEU A 124 -8.63 -5.27 -6.50
CA LEU A 124 -7.98 -4.11 -5.87
C LEU A 124 -6.93 -3.56 -6.84
N ASP A 125 -7.01 -2.28 -7.14
CA ASP A 125 -6.07 -1.59 -8.02
C ASP A 125 -4.92 -0.99 -7.23
N ALA A 126 -5.25 -0.15 -6.25
CA ALA A 126 -4.28 0.49 -5.38
C ALA A 126 -4.93 1.01 -4.09
N VAL A 127 -4.12 1.18 -3.07
CA VAL A 127 -4.44 1.97 -1.87
C VAL A 127 -3.74 3.32 -2.01
N VAL A 128 -4.53 4.38 -2.14
CA VAL A 128 -4.06 5.76 -2.26
C VAL A 128 -4.30 6.48 -0.94
N THR A 129 -3.23 6.94 -0.31
CA THR A 129 -3.29 7.66 0.96
C THR A 129 -3.03 9.14 0.75
N VAL A 130 -3.98 9.99 1.14
CA VAL A 130 -3.75 11.44 1.21
C VAL A 130 -3.22 11.79 2.60
N ALA A 131 -2.04 12.38 2.66
CA ALA A 131 -1.36 12.77 3.89
C ALA A 131 -1.18 14.29 3.96
N ASP A 132 -1.42 14.88 5.12
CA ASP A 132 -1.25 16.31 5.37
C ASP A 132 0.18 16.60 5.81
N ALA A 133 0.97 17.27 4.97
CA ALA A 133 2.38 17.55 5.25
C ALA A 133 2.59 18.31 6.57
N LYS A 134 1.64 19.18 6.96
CA LYS A 134 1.75 19.99 8.17
C LYS A 134 1.49 19.22 9.45
N TRP A 135 0.53 18.28 9.42
CA TRP A 135 0.07 17.61 10.63
C TRP A 135 0.48 16.15 10.76
N LEU A 136 1.03 15.54 9.69
CA LEU A 136 1.34 14.12 9.69
C LEU A 136 2.30 13.73 10.81
N SER A 137 3.37 14.50 11.03
CA SER A 137 4.36 14.19 12.08
C SER A 137 3.75 14.08 13.48
N ASP A 138 2.73 14.86 13.78
CA ASP A 138 2.02 14.78 15.07
C ASP A 138 1.05 13.58 15.06
N ARG A 139 0.34 13.35 13.96
CA ARG A 139 -0.58 12.20 13.84
C ARG A 139 0.13 10.86 13.91
N LEU A 140 1.34 10.77 13.39
CA LEU A 140 2.15 9.55 13.51
C LEU A 140 2.55 9.22 14.95
N LYS A 141 2.50 10.18 15.88
CA LYS A 141 2.80 9.95 17.30
C LYS A 141 1.61 9.41 18.09
N ASP A 142 0.41 9.88 17.79
CA ASP A 142 -0.79 9.70 18.62
C ASP A 142 -1.97 9.01 17.93
N ALA A 143 -1.88 8.73 16.62
CA ALA A 143 -2.94 8.10 15.84
C ALA A 143 -2.44 6.82 15.13
N PRO A 144 -2.73 5.63 15.66
CA PRO A 144 -2.36 4.36 15.03
C PRO A 144 -2.92 4.21 13.61
N GLU A 145 -4.09 4.80 13.35
CA GLU A 145 -4.75 4.78 12.06
C GLU A 145 -3.92 5.51 11.01
N ALA A 146 -3.29 6.63 11.36
CA ALA A 146 -2.42 7.37 10.45
C ALA A 146 -1.19 6.54 10.04
N LYS A 147 -0.60 5.77 10.97
CA LYS A 147 0.49 4.83 10.67
C LYS A 147 0.03 3.72 9.74
N ASN A 148 -1.13 3.11 10.02
CA ASN A 148 -1.69 2.07 9.17
C ASN A 148 -1.95 2.60 7.74
N GLN A 149 -2.55 3.78 7.61
CA GLN A 149 -2.83 4.38 6.32
C GLN A 149 -1.55 4.59 5.49
N ILE A 150 -0.44 5.00 6.11
CA ILE A 150 0.87 5.12 5.45
C ILE A 150 1.43 3.72 5.11
N ALA A 151 1.36 2.77 6.03
CA ALA A 151 1.88 1.42 5.85
C ALA A 151 1.20 0.65 4.69
N PHE A 152 -0.11 0.85 4.54
CA PHE A 152 -0.91 0.21 3.49
C PHE A 152 -0.80 0.89 2.12
N ALA A 153 -0.30 2.12 2.06
CA ALA A 153 -0.30 2.90 0.82
C ALA A 153 0.56 2.27 -0.29
N ASP A 154 0.03 2.23 -1.49
CA ASP A 154 0.80 2.07 -2.73
C ASP A 154 1.23 3.43 -3.28
N VAL A 155 0.36 4.43 -3.12
CA VAL A 155 0.60 5.81 -3.51
C VAL A 155 0.29 6.72 -2.33
N ILE A 156 1.19 7.65 -2.04
CA ILE A 156 1.01 8.69 -1.03
C ILE A 156 0.96 10.05 -1.70
N VAL A 157 -0.17 10.72 -1.59
CA VAL A 157 -0.36 12.10 -2.00
C VAL A 157 -0.06 12.98 -0.78
N LEU A 158 1.20 13.41 -0.64
CA LEU A 158 1.61 14.31 0.43
C LEU A 158 1.14 15.72 0.08
N ASN A 159 0.02 16.10 0.66
CA ASN A 159 -0.72 17.31 0.34
C ASN A 159 -0.36 18.46 1.29
N LYS A 160 -0.70 19.69 0.89
CA LYS A 160 -0.47 20.93 1.63
C LYS A 160 1.01 21.22 1.89
N THR A 161 1.86 20.87 0.92
CA THR A 161 3.31 21.11 1.02
C THR A 161 3.67 22.59 1.04
N ASP A 162 2.76 23.45 0.62
CA ASP A 162 2.82 24.90 0.73
C ASP A 162 2.75 25.44 2.17
N LEU A 163 2.29 24.62 3.12
CA LEU A 163 2.12 25.00 4.54
C LEU A 163 3.31 24.63 5.43
N VAL A 164 4.36 24.07 4.85
CA VAL A 164 5.57 23.63 5.57
C VAL A 164 6.83 24.15 4.91
N SER A 165 7.87 24.35 5.71
CA SER A 165 9.19 24.68 5.20
C SER A 165 9.90 23.48 4.57
N LYS A 166 10.95 23.72 3.78
CA LYS A 166 11.72 22.62 3.18
C LYS A 166 12.30 21.64 4.21
N PRO A 167 12.86 22.08 5.36
CA PRO A 167 13.32 21.15 6.39
C PRO A 167 12.20 20.30 6.99
N GLU A 168 11.02 20.91 7.29
CA GLU A 168 9.86 20.20 7.81
C GLU A 168 9.34 19.16 6.79
N LEU A 169 9.29 19.53 5.51
CA LEU A 169 8.89 18.60 4.45
C LEU A 169 9.83 17.40 4.38
N ALA A 170 11.13 17.64 4.44
CA ALA A 170 12.14 16.58 4.42
C ALA A 170 12.00 15.64 5.65
N GLU A 171 11.68 16.21 6.83
CA GLU A 171 11.40 15.42 8.03
C GLU A 171 10.15 14.54 7.86
N VAL A 172 9.07 15.11 7.34
CA VAL A 172 7.82 14.36 7.10
C VAL A 172 8.04 13.21 6.12
N GLU A 173 8.77 13.46 5.05
CA GLU A 173 9.11 12.43 4.07
C GLU A 173 9.98 11.33 4.66
N ALA A 174 10.98 11.69 5.47
CA ALA A 174 11.82 10.70 6.16
C ALA A 174 10.99 9.79 7.08
N ARG A 175 10.00 10.35 7.79
CA ARG A 175 9.06 9.57 8.63
C ARG A 175 8.16 8.65 7.79
N ILE A 176 7.66 9.12 6.66
CA ILE A 176 6.89 8.30 5.71
C ILE A 176 7.75 7.13 5.23
N ARG A 177 9.00 7.41 4.81
CA ARG A 177 9.91 6.40 4.30
C ARG A 177 10.35 5.38 5.37
N ALA A 178 10.44 5.79 6.63
CA ALA A 178 10.70 4.88 7.74
C ALA A 178 9.57 3.84 7.93
N ILE A 179 8.32 4.22 7.65
CA ILE A 179 7.16 3.31 7.75
C ILE A 179 6.99 2.51 6.46
N ASN A 180 6.98 3.21 5.32
CA ASN A 180 6.74 2.62 4.00
C ASN A 180 7.70 3.20 2.96
N PRO A 181 8.87 2.58 2.78
CA PRO A 181 9.86 3.03 1.81
C PRO A 181 9.43 2.82 0.35
N TYR A 182 8.42 1.99 0.09
CA TYR A 182 8.02 1.53 -1.24
C TYR A 182 6.85 2.28 -1.84
N ALA A 183 6.06 2.99 -1.04
CA ALA A 183 4.96 3.79 -1.57
C ALA A 183 5.48 4.89 -2.50
N LYS A 184 4.83 5.06 -3.65
CA LYS A 184 5.12 6.18 -4.54
C LYS A 184 4.62 7.48 -3.92
N LEU A 185 5.51 8.42 -3.67
CA LEU A 185 5.21 9.66 -2.97
C LEU A 185 5.14 10.83 -3.95
N HIS A 186 4.01 11.57 -3.93
CA HIS A 186 3.79 12.77 -4.71
C HIS A 186 3.57 13.97 -3.78
N ARG A 187 4.42 15.00 -3.91
CA ARG A 187 4.27 16.28 -3.22
C ARG A 187 3.21 17.09 -3.93
N THR A 188 2.22 17.61 -3.19
CA THR A 188 1.12 18.34 -3.80
C THR A 188 0.64 19.51 -2.96
N GLU A 189 0.01 20.47 -3.65
CA GLU A 189 -0.82 21.52 -3.08
C GLU A 189 -2.22 21.29 -3.61
N ARG A 190 -3.23 21.33 -2.73
CA ARG A 190 -4.64 21.07 -3.09
C ARG A 190 -4.86 19.79 -3.90
N CYS A 191 -4.07 18.76 -3.58
CA CYS A 191 -4.07 17.48 -4.28
C CYS A 191 -3.82 17.58 -5.80
N GLN A 192 -3.06 18.55 -6.27
CA GLN A 192 -2.70 18.72 -7.68
C GLN A 192 -1.63 17.68 -8.06
N VAL A 193 -2.09 16.49 -8.35
CA VAL A 193 -1.30 15.36 -8.87
C VAL A 193 -1.91 14.94 -10.21
N ALA A 194 -1.13 14.39 -11.12
CA ALA A 194 -1.68 13.80 -12.33
C ALA A 194 -2.56 12.61 -11.96
N LEU A 195 -3.81 12.57 -12.44
CA LEU A 195 -4.74 11.49 -12.05
C LEU A 195 -4.24 10.11 -12.47
N SER A 196 -3.48 10.02 -13.55
CA SER A 196 -2.76 8.80 -13.97
C SER A 196 -1.75 8.30 -12.94
N ASP A 197 -1.31 9.15 -12.01
CA ASP A 197 -0.36 8.77 -10.94
C ASP A 197 -1.07 8.21 -9.71
N VAL A 198 -2.37 8.32 -9.61
CA VAL A 198 -3.17 7.84 -8.47
C VAL A 198 -4.23 6.82 -8.85
N LEU A 199 -4.66 6.78 -10.12
CA LEU A 199 -5.69 5.87 -10.62
C LEU A 199 -5.08 4.82 -11.56
N GLU A 200 -5.68 3.63 -11.60
CA GLU A 200 -5.28 2.53 -12.47
C GLU A 200 -3.79 2.18 -12.34
N ARG A 201 -3.34 2.19 -11.11
CA ARG A 201 -1.93 1.94 -10.80
C ARG A 201 -1.55 0.48 -11.03
N GLY A 202 -2.53 -0.44 -10.93
CA GLY A 202 -2.27 -1.87 -10.99
C GLY A 202 -1.29 -2.32 -9.91
N ALA A 203 -1.27 -1.65 -8.76
CA ALA A 203 -0.33 -1.95 -7.67
C ALA A 203 -0.59 -3.33 -7.06
N PHE A 204 -1.76 -3.90 -7.34
CA PHE A 204 -2.14 -5.28 -7.04
C PHE A 204 -2.25 -6.14 -8.31
N ASP A 205 -1.84 -5.62 -9.45
CA ASP A 205 -1.72 -6.38 -10.69
C ASP A 205 -0.33 -7.03 -10.70
N LEU A 206 -0.30 -8.32 -10.45
CA LEU A 206 0.92 -9.09 -10.37
C LEU A 206 1.74 -9.00 -11.67
N ASP A 207 1.07 -8.87 -12.82
CA ASP A 207 1.73 -8.76 -14.14
C ASP A 207 2.46 -7.43 -14.34
N ARG A 208 2.08 -6.41 -13.59
CA ARG A 208 2.57 -5.04 -13.81
C ARG A 208 3.45 -4.50 -12.68
N ILE A 209 3.63 -5.24 -11.58
CA ILE A 209 4.30 -4.73 -10.39
C ILE A 209 5.71 -4.20 -10.68
N LEU A 210 6.45 -4.83 -11.56
CA LEU A 210 7.80 -4.40 -11.96
C LEU A 210 7.80 -3.21 -12.92
N GLU A 211 6.76 -3.05 -13.73
CA GLU A 211 6.63 -1.90 -14.62
C GLU A 211 6.25 -0.64 -13.85
N ILE A 212 5.49 -0.82 -12.77
CA ILE A 212 4.96 0.26 -11.93
C ILE A 212 5.96 0.67 -10.85
N GLU A 213 6.69 -0.28 -10.29
CA GLU A 213 7.65 -0.09 -9.20
C GLU A 213 9.05 -0.61 -9.60
N PRO A 214 9.70 -0.06 -10.64
CA PRO A 214 11.04 -0.52 -11.03
C PRO A 214 12.07 -0.30 -9.90
N GLU A 215 11.85 0.68 -9.02
CA GLU A 215 12.68 0.93 -7.84
C GLU A 215 12.49 -0.14 -6.74
N PHE A 216 11.45 -0.98 -6.83
CA PHE A 216 11.26 -2.08 -5.89
C PHE A 216 12.48 -3.02 -5.86
N LEU A 217 13.15 -3.18 -6.99
CA LEU A 217 14.39 -3.97 -7.08
C LEU A 217 15.64 -3.21 -6.59
N HIS A 218 15.56 -1.90 -6.44
CA HIS A 218 16.70 -1.05 -6.05
C HIS A 218 16.56 -0.42 -4.65
N ALA A 219 15.37 -0.41 -4.09
CA ALA A 219 15.13 0.10 -2.74
C ALA A 219 15.72 -0.86 -1.70
N GLY A 220 16.84 -0.54 -1.12
CA GLY A 220 17.47 -1.35 -0.08
C GLY A 220 18.99 -1.40 -0.11
N ASP A 221 19.62 -0.86 -1.16
CA ASP A 221 21.09 -0.86 -1.24
C ASP A 221 21.75 0.16 -0.28
N ASP A 222 20.98 1.06 0.35
CA ASP A 222 21.50 2.10 1.27
C ASP A 222 21.49 1.69 2.76
N HIS A 223 21.17 0.46 3.10
CA HIS A 223 21.16 -0.03 4.48
C HIS A 223 22.17 -1.14 4.73
N ASP A 224 23.40 -0.96 4.26
CA ASP A 224 24.52 -1.84 4.65
C ASP A 224 25.05 -1.47 6.04
N HIS A 225 24.89 -2.43 6.93
CA HIS A 225 25.69 -2.82 8.07
C HIS A 225 26.68 -1.78 8.65
N HIS A 226 26.30 -1.14 9.72
CA HIS A 226 27.25 -0.75 10.72
C HIS A 226 27.20 -1.74 11.89
N ASP A 227 28.17 -2.67 11.86
CA ASP A 227 28.58 -3.45 13.01
C ASP A 227 28.85 -2.51 14.19
N HIS A 228 28.08 -2.65 15.26
CA HIS A 228 28.35 -1.97 16.51
C HIS A 228 29.36 -2.77 17.32
N ASP A 229 30.64 -2.51 17.09
CA ASP A 229 31.67 -2.78 18.10
C ASP A 229 31.60 -1.73 19.19
N HIS A 230 31.24 -2.15 20.39
CA HIS A 230 31.25 -1.33 21.58
C HIS A 230 32.69 -1.12 22.04
N HIS A 231 33.25 0.06 21.83
CA HIS A 231 34.35 0.60 22.61
C HIS A 231 33.93 1.90 23.26
N HIS A 232 33.84 1.88 24.59
CA HIS A 232 33.79 3.06 25.43
C HIS A 232 35.14 3.74 25.41
N ASP A 233 35.17 5.00 24.98
CA ASP A 233 36.14 5.96 25.52
C ASP A 233 35.57 7.38 25.43
N HIS A 234 35.67 8.07 26.57
CA HIS A 234 35.32 9.48 26.76
C HIS A 234 36.39 10.34 26.12
N HIS A 235 36.04 11.37 25.33
CA HIS A 235 36.66 12.70 25.43
C HIS A 235 35.84 13.78 24.67
N HIS A 236 35.95 14.96 25.22
CA HIS A 236 35.23 16.21 24.93
C HIS A 236 35.58 16.87 23.58
N ASP A 237 34.51 17.52 23.04
CA ASP A 237 34.46 18.92 22.56
C ASP A 237 34.80 19.24 21.09
N HIS A 238 33.98 20.16 20.62
CA HIS A 238 34.01 21.02 19.42
C HIS A 238 33.23 20.56 18.19
N GLY A 239 32.11 21.28 18.02
CA GLY A 239 31.13 21.16 16.95
C GLY A 239 31.66 21.57 15.58
N HIS A 240 31.14 20.86 14.58
CA HIS A 240 30.84 21.38 13.24
C HIS A 240 29.65 20.61 12.71
N GLY A 241 28.54 21.33 12.51
CA GLY A 241 27.29 20.77 12.03
C GLY A 241 27.40 20.30 10.58
N HIS A 242 27.40 19.00 10.40
CA HIS A 242 26.98 18.37 9.14
C HIS A 242 25.54 17.91 9.36
N GLY A 243 24.60 18.50 8.63
CA GLY A 243 23.19 18.12 8.62
C GLY A 243 23.03 16.71 8.05
N GLY A 244 23.35 15.70 8.85
CA GLY A 244 22.98 14.33 8.58
C GLY A 244 21.47 14.22 8.77
N LEU A 245 20.77 13.63 7.80
CA LEU A 245 19.36 13.24 7.93
C LEU A 245 19.23 12.39 9.18
N LYS A 246 18.41 12.83 10.13
CA LYS A 246 18.10 12.02 11.32
C LYS A 246 17.40 10.75 10.83
N HIS A 247 17.98 9.59 11.13
CA HIS A 247 17.29 8.32 10.94
C HIS A 247 16.13 8.26 11.93
N TYR A 248 14.91 8.32 11.40
CA TYR A 248 13.70 8.15 12.19
C TYR A 248 13.37 6.67 12.22
N HIS A 249 13.51 6.04 13.39
CA HIS A 249 12.92 4.74 13.66
C HIS A 249 11.54 4.97 14.26
N ASP A 250 10.50 4.45 13.64
CA ASP A 250 9.21 4.35 14.29
C ASP A 250 9.25 3.08 15.16
N GLU A 251 9.09 3.24 16.49
CA GLU A 251 9.21 2.12 17.43
C GLU A 251 8.12 1.07 17.22
N ASP A 252 6.97 1.47 16.66
CA ASP A 252 5.82 0.59 16.50
C ASP A 252 5.70 -0.01 15.08
N MET A 253 6.18 0.70 14.06
CA MET A 253 6.03 0.30 12.67
C MET A 253 7.39 0.03 12.03
N GLN A 254 7.53 -1.14 11.46
CA GLN A 254 8.78 -1.64 10.89
C GLN A 254 8.58 -2.05 9.43
N SER A 255 9.62 -1.88 8.64
CA SER A 255 9.70 -2.34 7.28
C SER A 255 10.94 -3.23 7.15
N LEU A 256 10.76 -4.47 6.73
CA LEU A 256 11.81 -5.46 6.55
C LEU A 256 11.91 -5.84 5.08
N SER A 257 13.08 -5.62 4.50
CA SER A 257 13.42 -6.06 3.14
C SER A 257 14.38 -7.24 3.17
N LEU A 258 14.12 -8.21 2.30
CA LEU A 258 14.95 -9.39 2.09
C LEU A 258 15.31 -9.50 0.60
N ARG A 259 16.54 -9.91 0.32
CA ARG A 259 17.05 -10.10 -1.04
C ARG A 259 17.88 -11.37 -1.14
N SER A 260 17.80 -12.03 -2.28
CA SER A 260 18.71 -13.13 -2.64
C SER A 260 18.99 -13.09 -4.14
N ASP A 261 20.25 -13.12 -4.52
CA ASP A 261 20.75 -13.31 -5.88
C ASP A 261 20.81 -14.81 -6.26
N ARG A 262 20.58 -15.69 -5.29
CA ARG A 262 20.44 -17.14 -5.49
C ARG A 262 18.98 -17.54 -5.53
N PRO A 263 18.62 -18.52 -6.39
CA PRO A 263 17.25 -18.99 -6.47
C PRO A 263 16.74 -19.56 -5.14
N LEU A 264 15.44 -19.51 -4.95
CA LEU A 264 14.76 -20.13 -3.81
C LEU A 264 14.25 -21.53 -4.17
N ASP A 265 14.18 -22.38 -3.16
CA ASP A 265 13.50 -23.68 -3.23
C ASP A 265 12.01 -23.48 -2.93
N ALA A 266 11.15 -23.61 -3.96
CA ALA A 266 9.71 -23.40 -3.85
C ALA A 266 9.07 -24.34 -2.80
N THR A 267 9.60 -25.55 -2.65
CA THR A 267 9.07 -26.56 -1.69
C THR A 267 9.33 -26.18 -0.24
N LYS A 268 10.31 -25.33 0.02
CA LYS A 268 10.60 -24.78 1.35
C LYS A 268 9.95 -23.42 1.54
N PHE A 269 10.01 -22.57 0.51
CA PHE A 269 9.54 -21.19 0.59
C PHE A 269 8.03 -21.08 0.79
N MET A 270 7.24 -21.78 -0.01
CA MET A 270 5.78 -21.67 0.06
C MET A 270 5.22 -22.10 1.42
N PRO A 271 5.62 -23.25 2.01
CA PRO A 271 5.19 -23.60 3.36
C PRO A 271 5.70 -22.63 4.44
N TRP A 272 6.94 -22.12 4.29
CA TRP A 272 7.46 -21.13 5.22
C TRP A 272 6.64 -19.86 5.21
N LEU A 273 6.35 -19.28 4.03
CA LEU A 273 5.55 -18.07 3.89
C LEU A 273 4.14 -18.27 4.45
N GLN A 274 3.49 -19.38 4.13
CA GLN A 274 2.16 -19.71 4.65
C GLN A 274 2.16 -19.83 6.18
N ASN A 275 3.14 -20.48 6.77
CA ASN A 275 3.28 -20.59 8.22
C ASN A 275 3.55 -19.22 8.86
N LEU A 276 4.41 -18.41 8.26
CA LEU A 276 4.71 -17.05 8.73
C LEU A 276 3.44 -16.21 8.82
N VAL A 277 2.65 -16.15 7.74
CA VAL A 277 1.42 -15.35 7.75
C VAL A 277 0.33 -15.97 8.61
N ALA A 278 0.30 -17.28 8.81
CA ALA A 278 -0.64 -17.92 9.71
C ALA A 278 -0.34 -17.59 11.19
N SER A 279 0.96 -17.52 11.59
CA SER A 279 1.37 -17.24 12.96
C SER A 279 1.48 -15.74 13.27
N GLU A 280 2.04 -14.97 12.36
CA GLU A 280 2.41 -13.56 12.58
C GLU A 280 1.62 -12.57 11.70
N GLY A 281 0.69 -13.05 10.90
CA GLY A 281 0.00 -12.24 9.90
C GLY A 281 -0.82 -11.07 10.48
N GLN A 282 -1.17 -11.12 11.78
CA GLN A 282 -1.78 -9.96 12.45
C GLN A 282 -0.79 -8.81 12.64
N LYS A 283 0.50 -9.12 12.79
CA LYS A 283 1.57 -8.13 12.90
C LYS A 283 2.04 -7.65 11.53
N ILE A 284 1.95 -8.50 10.52
CA ILE A 284 2.31 -8.19 9.13
C ILE A 284 1.13 -7.49 8.48
N LEU A 285 1.22 -6.17 8.28
CA LEU A 285 0.16 -5.39 7.64
C LEU A 285 0.16 -5.59 6.13
N ARG A 286 1.35 -5.54 5.52
CA ARG A 286 1.54 -5.67 4.08
C ARG A 286 2.75 -6.53 3.75
N SER A 287 2.64 -7.34 2.73
CA SER A 287 3.77 -8.05 2.15
C SER A 287 3.71 -8.01 0.63
N LYS A 288 4.89 -7.93 0.00
CA LYS A 288 5.06 -8.05 -1.45
C LYS A 288 6.35 -8.80 -1.72
N GLY A 289 6.40 -9.54 -2.82
CA GLY A 289 7.62 -10.22 -3.23
C GLY A 289 7.63 -10.57 -4.70
N ILE A 290 8.85 -10.56 -5.25
CA ILE A 290 9.18 -11.09 -6.57
C ILE A 290 10.22 -12.15 -6.30
N LEU A 291 9.97 -13.37 -6.79
CA LEU A 291 10.75 -14.55 -6.45
C LEU A 291 11.29 -15.23 -7.69
N ALA A 292 12.53 -15.67 -7.59
CA ALA A 292 13.20 -16.55 -8.54
C ALA A 292 13.29 -17.95 -7.90
N PHE A 293 12.55 -18.91 -8.41
CA PHE A 293 12.65 -20.29 -7.97
C PHE A 293 13.68 -21.07 -8.81
N SER A 294 14.28 -22.10 -8.20
CA SER A 294 15.34 -22.89 -8.83
C SER A 294 14.85 -23.80 -9.97
N ASP A 295 13.62 -24.20 -9.89
CA ASP A 295 12.95 -25.14 -10.80
C ASP A 295 11.93 -24.49 -11.71
N ASP A 296 11.92 -23.14 -11.77
CA ASP A 296 10.97 -22.36 -12.54
C ASP A 296 11.67 -21.24 -13.29
N ASP A 297 11.42 -21.12 -14.58
CA ASP A 297 11.94 -20.05 -15.42
C ASP A 297 11.07 -18.79 -15.39
N ASP A 298 9.87 -18.90 -14.83
CA ASP A 298 8.97 -17.78 -14.66
C ASP A 298 9.24 -17.05 -13.33
N ARG A 299 8.90 -15.76 -13.31
CA ARG A 299 8.89 -15.01 -12.08
C ARG A 299 7.63 -15.34 -11.29
N TYR A 300 7.80 -15.65 -10.04
CA TYR A 300 6.67 -15.72 -9.12
C TYR A 300 6.52 -14.40 -8.37
N VAL A 301 5.33 -13.83 -8.39
CA VAL A 301 5.01 -12.59 -7.68
C VAL A 301 3.93 -12.87 -6.66
N PHE A 302 4.08 -12.33 -5.47
CA PHE A 302 3.04 -12.40 -4.45
C PHE A 302 2.84 -11.07 -3.76
N GLN A 303 1.68 -10.91 -3.19
CA GLN A 303 1.33 -9.82 -2.30
C GLN A 303 0.40 -10.31 -1.20
N GLY A 304 0.41 -9.58 -0.10
CA GLY A 304 -0.42 -9.93 1.04
C GLY A 304 -0.91 -8.72 1.82
N VAL A 305 -2.07 -8.92 2.43
CA VAL A 305 -2.70 -8.02 3.38
C VAL A 305 -3.04 -8.83 4.62
N HIS A 306 -2.30 -8.62 5.69
CA HIS A 306 -2.33 -9.45 6.89
C HIS A 306 -2.09 -10.94 6.58
N MET A 307 -3.03 -11.80 6.97
CA MET A 307 -2.94 -13.26 6.77
C MET A 307 -3.31 -13.69 5.35
N MET A 308 -3.71 -12.78 4.47
CA MET A 308 -4.16 -13.09 3.12
C MET A 308 -3.03 -12.90 2.14
N LEU A 309 -2.76 -13.93 1.37
CA LEU A 309 -1.75 -13.94 0.32
C LEU A 309 -2.41 -14.26 -1.01
N GLU A 310 -1.99 -13.55 -2.03
CA GLU A 310 -2.25 -13.84 -3.42
C GLU A 310 -0.91 -13.88 -4.15
N GLY A 311 -0.73 -14.85 -5.03
CA GLY A 311 0.49 -14.94 -5.83
C GLY A 311 0.27 -15.76 -7.07
N ASP A 312 1.01 -15.44 -8.12
CA ASP A 312 0.92 -16.12 -9.39
C ASP A 312 2.27 -16.08 -10.13
N HIS A 313 2.40 -17.00 -11.07
CA HIS A 313 3.51 -17.00 -12.02
C HIS A 313 3.27 -15.94 -13.07
N GLN A 314 4.33 -15.24 -13.41
CA GLN A 314 4.32 -14.23 -14.46
C GLN A 314 5.12 -14.70 -15.67
N ARG A 315 5.49 -13.77 -16.52
CA ARG A 315 6.37 -14.05 -17.64
C ARG A 315 7.72 -14.61 -17.18
N ALA A 316 8.36 -15.35 -18.06
CA ALA A 316 9.76 -15.75 -17.89
C ALA A 316 10.69 -14.54 -17.70
N TRP A 317 11.78 -14.75 -16.99
CA TRP A 317 12.86 -13.77 -16.88
C TRP A 317 13.41 -13.44 -18.26
N LYS A 318 13.64 -12.18 -18.57
CA LYS A 318 14.21 -11.75 -19.84
C LYS A 318 15.70 -12.07 -19.90
N ASP A 319 16.22 -12.27 -21.11
CA ASP A 319 17.66 -12.40 -21.32
C ASP A 319 18.41 -11.18 -20.77
N GLY A 320 19.36 -11.42 -19.88
CA GLY A 320 20.12 -10.37 -19.21
C GLY A 320 19.43 -9.72 -17.99
N GLU A 321 18.21 -10.12 -17.65
CA GLU A 321 17.53 -9.73 -16.42
C GLU A 321 18.12 -10.53 -15.23
N ALA A 322 18.48 -9.82 -14.15
CA ALA A 322 18.97 -10.50 -12.96
C ALA A 322 17.86 -11.33 -12.32
N ARG A 323 18.08 -12.64 -12.19
CA ARG A 323 17.16 -13.54 -11.49
C ARG A 323 17.40 -13.42 -9.99
N GLU A 324 16.74 -12.47 -9.35
CA GLU A 324 16.84 -12.25 -7.91
C GLU A 324 15.48 -12.28 -7.23
N SER A 325 15.47 -12.72 -5.98
CA SER A 325 14.30 -12.66 -5.13
C SER A 325 14.35 -11.43 -4.25
N ARG A 326 13.25 -10.70 -4.15
CA ARG A 326 13.06 -9.59 -3.22
C ARG A 326 11.72 -9.66 -2.55
N LEU A 327 11.72 -9.47 -1.24
CA LEU A 327 10.54 -9.49 -0.41
C LEU A 327 10.54 -8.29 0.53
N VAL A 328 9.35 -7.81 0.80
CA VAL A 328 9.13 -6.73 1.76
C VAL A 328 7.99 -7.12 2.68
N PHE A 329 8.20 -6.89 3.95
CA PHE A 329 7.19 -6.97 4.98
C PHE A 329 7.09 -5.63 5.69
N ILE A 330 5.88 -5.09 5.81
CA ILE A 330 5.59 -3.89 6.60
C ILE A 330 4.64 -4.31 7.71
N GLY A 331 4.96 -3.96 8.95
CA GLY A 331 4.13 -4.39 10.06
C GLY A 331 4.57 -3.83 11.40
N ARG A 332 3.98 -4.34 12.46
CA ARG A 332 4.26 -3.97 13.85
C ARG A 332 4.96 -5.13 14.55
N GLU A 333 5.99 -4.81 15.34
CA GLU A 333 6.72 -5.82 16.11
C GLU A 333 7.08 -7.05 15.24
N LEU A 334 7.60 -6.81 14.04
CA LEU A 334 7.95 -7.89 13.13
C LEU A 334 9.00 -8.81 13.78
N PRO A 335 8.82 -10.13 13.75
CA PRO A 335 9.81 -11.07 14.24
C PRO A 335 10.98 -11.19 13.25
N GLU A 336 11.76 -10.11 13.13
CA GLU A 336 12.75 -9.89 12.08
C GLU A 336 13.74 -11.06 11.94
N GLN A 337 14.33 -11.50 13.05
CA GLN A 337 15.30 -12.61 13.02
C GLN A 337 14.66 -13.90 12.53
N MET A 338 13.43 -14.21 12.98
CA MET A 338 12.70 -15.39 12.52
C MET A 338 12.40 -15.34 11.02
N ILE A 339 12.05 -14.14 10.51
CA ILE A 339 11.77 -13.92 9.08
C ILE A 339 13.06 -14.10 8.28
N ARG A 340 14.18 -13.49 8.70
CA ARG A 340 15.49 -13.62 8.03
C ARG A 340 15.97 -15.06 8.00
N ASP A 341 16.00 -15.74 9.15
CA ASP A 341 16.45 -17.13 9.25
C ASP A 341 15.57 -18.09 8.44
N GLY A 342 14.26 -17.81 8.40
CA GLY A 342 13.32 -18.59 7.61
C GLY A 342 13.53 -18.42 6.11
N PHE A 343 13.75 -17.19 5.65
CA PHE A 343 14.06 -16.89 4.25
C PHE A 343 15.38 -17.52 3.81
N GLU A 344 16.45 -17.37 4.61
CA GLU A 344 17.77 -17.94 4.30
C GLU A 344 17.73 -19.47 4.12
N ARG A 345 16.94 -20.17 4.92
CA ARG A 345 16.75 -21.64 4.78
C ARG A 345 16.06 -22.04 3.47
N CYS A 346 15.38 -21.11 2.83
CA CYS A 346 14.71 -21.34 1.53
C CYS A 346 15.66 -21.13 0.35
N ILE A 347 16.82 -20.49 0.54
CA ILE A 347 17.81 -20.28 -0.51
C ILE A 347 18.45 -21.62 -0.89
N THR A 348 18.58 -21.88 -2.21
CA THR A 348 19.28 -23.08 -2.70
C THR A 348 20.78 -22.99 -2.44
N THR A 349 21.40 -24.07 -2.08
CA THR A 349 22.85 -24.18 -1.82
C THR A 349 23.68 -24.04 -3.08
#